data_661948202d7ec4015c2dc0560d1b022c
#
_entry.id   661948202d7ec4015c2dc0560d1b022c
#
_cell.length_a   1.000
_cell.length_b   1.000
_cell.length_c   1.000
_cell.angle_alpha   90.00
_cell.angle_beta   90.00
_cell.angle_gamma   90.00
#
_symmetry.space_group_name_H-M   'P 1'
#
loop_
_entity.id
_entity.type
_entity.pdbx_description
1 polymer ?
#
loop_
_entity_poly.entity_id
_entity_poly.type
_entity_poly.pdbx_seq_one_letter_code
_entity_poly.pdbx_strand_id
1 'polypeptide(L)'
;MKNTLLIAVLVSCLISCLESPKKHETKTIILSKASTNYIDWIEDDNIVIIDAYRTKNTDSILLLADGIILTGGEDINPLEYNDTINIKVCGPIDYRRDTLERKLFNYSLENNIPFIGICRGMQMMNVASGGTLYGDLPTELGNKVIHRNNGEVMHEIVTQNQNSYYKSLIFPAEIDTFLVNSWHHQGLKDIANNIQIVAKSFDGLPEAAVMDTSIHSFMIAVQFHPERLPAKNSIALTMRKGFFNSIFK
;
A
#
# COMPACT_ATOMS: atom_id res chain seq x y z
N MET A 1 -0.60 -19.59 -87.08
CA MET A 1 -1.20 -19.94 -85.75
C MET A 1 -0.24 -19.44 -84.68
N LYS A 2 -0.58 -18.31 -84.06
CA LYS A 2 0.26 -17.71 -82.97
C LYS A 2 -0.45 -17.98 -81.62
N ASN A 3 0.16 -18.78 -80.75
CA ASN A 3 -0.33 -19.00 -79.43
C ASN A 3 0.11 -17.84 -78.53
N THR A 4 -0.83 -17.11 -77.99
CA THR A 4 -0.59 -16.05 -77.02
C THR A 4 -0.81 -16.67 -75.61
N LEU A 5 0.29 -16.75 -74.87
CA LEU A 5 0.27 -17.24 -73.44
C LEU A 5 -0.12 -16.08 -72.53
N LEU A 6 -1.26 -16.22 -71.84
CA LEU A 6 -1.72 -15.22 -70.87
C LEU A 6 -1.13 -15.57 -69.50
N ILE A 7 -0.21 -14.76 -69.00
CA ILE A 7 0.34 -14.89 -67.65
C ILE A 7 -0.54 -14.10 -66.71
N ALA A 8 -1.28 -14.79 -65.86
CA ALA A 8 -2.04 -14.20 -64.75
C ALA A 8 -1.08 -14.00 -63.56
N VAL A 9 -0.79 -12.73 -63.22
CA VAL A 9 -0.05 -12.37 -62.03
C VAL A 9 -1.02 -12.30 -60.83
N LEU A 10 -0.95 -13.23 -59.96
CA LEU A 10 -1.66 -13.19 -58.68
C LEU A 10 -0.89 -12.25 -57.74
N VAL A 11 -1.42 -11.06 -57.51
CA VAL A 11 -0.97 -10.14 -56.47
C VAL A 11 -1.65 -10.56 -55.14
N SER A 12 -0.95 -11.32 -54.27
CA SER A 12 -1.40 -11.59 -52.93
C SER A 12 -1.16 -10.37 -52.07
N CYS A 13 -2.21 -9.59 -51.77
CA CYS A 13 -2.19 -8.57 -50.75
C CYS A 13 -2.03 -9.21 -49.38
N LEU A 14 -0.81 -9.20 -48.83
CA LEU A 14 -0.56 -9.43 -47.40
C LEU A 14 -1.12 -8.21 -46.66
N ILE A 15 -2.37 -8.33 -46.18
CA ILE A 15 -2.91 -7.40 -45.18
C ILE A 15 -2.24 -7.79 -43.88
N SER A 16 -1.13 -7.17 -43.55
CA SER A 16 -0.58 -7.15 -42.21
C SER A 16 -1.58 -6.40 -41.35
N CYS A 17 -2.36 -7.15 -40.53
CA CYS A 17 -3.09 -6.57 -39.41
C CYS A 17 -2.06 -5.99 -38.44
N LEU A 18 -1.76 -4.72 -38.56
CA LEU A 18 -1.17 -3.92 -37.51
C LEU A 18 -2.22 -3.87 -36.40
N GLU A 19 -2.08 -4.76 -35.40
CA GLU A 19 -2.80 -4.59 -34.14
C GLU A 19 -2.43 -3.21 -33.61
N SER A 20 -3.40 -2.30 -33.59
CA SER A 20 -3.24 -1.02 -32.91
C SER A 20 -2.84 -1.34 -31.45
N PRO A 21 -1.83 -0.66 -30.89
CA PRO A 21 -1.46 -0.90 -29.49
C PRO A 21 -2.71 -0.72 -28.65
N LYS A 22 -3.07 -1.76 -27.87
CA LYS A 22 -4.15 -1.68 -26.90
C LYS A 22 -3.83 -0.50 -25.99
N LYS A 23 -4.57 0.60 -26.14
CA LYS A 23 -4.47 1.74 -25.24
C LYS A 23 -4.88 1.22 -23.86
N HIS A 24 -3.92 1.00 -22.98
CA HIS A 24 -4.23 0.62 -21.60
C HIS A 24 -5.10 1.71 -20.99
N GLU A 25 -6.18 1.30 -20.35
CA GLU A 25 -7.08 2.21 -19.64
C GLU A 25 -6.28 2.90 -18.54
N THR A 26 -6.38 4.23 -18.46
CA THR A 26 -5.72 5.01 -17.42
C THR A 26 -6.43 4.78 -16.10
N LYS A 27 -5.70 4.47 -15.03
CA LYS A 27 -6.19 4.22 -13.69
C LYS A 27 -5.80 5.34 -12.73
N THR A 28 -6.63 5.60 -11.75
CA THR A 28 -6.43 6.67 -10.77
C THR A 28 -6.07 6.10 -9.40
N ILE A 29 -4.90 6.48 -8.87
CA ILE A 29 -4.46 6.17 -7.52
C ILE A 29 -4.57 7.43 -6.66
N ILE A 30 -5.28 7.31 -5.53
CA ILE A 30 -5.40 8.37 -4.53
C ILE A 30 -4.35 8.14 -3.42
N LEU A 31 -3.45 9.10 -3.24
CA LEU A 31 -2.57 9.19 -2.08
C LEU A 31 -3.22 10.04 -1.00
N SER A 32 -3.21 9.60 0.25
CA SER A 32 -3.74 10.41 1.36
C SER A 32 -2.99 11.73 1.52
N LYS A 33 -1.66 11.72 1.39
CA LYS A 33 -0.78 12.90 1.37
C LYS A 33 0.44 12.56 0.51
N ALA A 34 0.54 13.16 -0.67
CA ALA A 34 1.59 12.83 -1.63
C ALA A 34 2.96 13.41 -1.22
N SER A 35 4.02 12.64 -1.49
CA SER A 35 5.39 13.10 -1.53
C SER A 35 6.14 12.41 -2.68
N THR A 36 7.29 12.95 -3.06
CA THR A 36 8.10 12.45 -4.19
C THR A 36 8.33 10.95 -4.12
N ASN A 37 8.75 10.41 -2.96
CA ASN A 37 9.04 8.98 -2.83
C ASN A 37 7.84 8.08 -3.15
N TYR A 38 6.62 8.47 -2.73
CA TYR A 38 5.41 7.71 -3.06
C TYR A 38 5.08 7.80 -4.53
N ILE A 39 5.21 9.00 -5.12
CA ILE A 39 4.97 9.23 -6.55
C ILE A 39 5.94 8.37 -7.37
N ASP A 40 7.24 8.48 -7.12
CA ASP A 40 8.29 7.74 -7.84
C ASP A 40 8.10 6.21 -7.71
N TRP A 41 7.61 5.74 -6.56
CA TRP A 41 7.38 4.31 -6.33
C TRP A 41 6.24 3.73 -7.16
N ILE A 42 5.17 4.52 -7.41
CA ILE A 42 3.95 4.06 -8.12
C ILE A 42 3.79 4.68 -9.51
N GLU A 43 4.71 5.54 -9.95
CA GLU A 43 4.62 6.18 -11.27
C GLU A 43 4.59 5.14 -12.40
N ASP A 44 3.66 5.34 -13.35
CA ASP A 44 3.49 4.51 -14.55
C ASP A 44 2.74 5.34 -15.60
N ASP A 45 2.98 5.08 -16.89
CA ASP A 45 2.37 5.82 -18.02
C ASP A 45 0.83 5.76 -18.01
N ASN A 46 0.24 4.75 -17.38
CA ASN A 46 -1.20 4.53 -17.30
C ASN A 46 -1.78 4.88 -15.93
N ILE A 47 -1.04 5.59 -15.08
CA ILE A 47 -1.48 5.97 -13.74
C ILE A 47 -1.62 7.48 -13.62
N VAL A 48 -2.78 7.93 -13.13
CA VAL A 48 -3.02 9.28 -12.62
C VAL A 48 -2.95 9.26 -11.10
N ILE A 49 -2.14 10.13 -10.51
CA ILE A 49 -1.97 10.25 -9.06
C ILE A 49 -2.69 11.50 -8.57
N ILE A 50 -3.56 11.34 -7.56
CA ILE A 50 -4.27 12.43 -6.91
C ILE A 50 -3.82 12.54 -5.44
N ASP A 51 -3.39 13.74 -5.03
CA ASP A 51 -3.12 14.09 -3.64
C ASP A 51 -4.42 14.51 -2.94
N ALA A 52 -4.99 13.62 -2.13
CA ALA A 52 -6.24 13.88 -1.42
C ALA A 52 -6.10 15.01 -0.40
N TYR A 53 -4.93 15.15 0.25
CA TYR A 53 -4.70 16.20 1.24
C TYR A 53 -4.76 17.61 0.63
N ARG A 54 -4.38 17.78 -0.63
CA ARG A 54 -4.46 19.06 -1.35
C ARG A 54 -5.79 19.30 -2.02
N THR A 55 -6.64 18.30 -2.09
CA THR A 55 -7.95 18.38 -2.75
C THR A 55 -8.99 19.01 -1.81
N LYS A 56 -9.84 19.91 -2.35
CA LYS A 56 -10.91 20.56 -1.59
C LYS A 56 -12.15 19.67 -1.42
N ASN A 57 -12.42 18.80 -2.39
CA ASN A 57 -13.60 17.94 -2.41
C ASN A 57 -13.17 16.46 -2.48
N THR A 58 -13.10 15.82 -1.33
CA THR A 58 -12.72 14.41 -1.22
C THR A 58 -13.75 13.49 -1.90
N ASP A 59 -15.05 13.79 -1.83
CA ASP A 59 -16.09 12.93 -2.40
C ASP A 59 -15.94 12.82 -3.93
N SER A 60 -15.60 13.93 -4.59
CA SER A 60 -15.41 13.92 -6.04
C SER A 60 -14.24 13.07 -6.52
N ILE A 61 -13.13 13.06 -5.76
CA ILE A 61 -11.97 12.23 -6.13
C ILE A 61 -12.17 10.76 -5.80
N LEU A 62 -12.93 10.43 -4.75
CA LEU A 62 -13.24 9.04 -4.40
C LEU A 62 -13.96 8.31 -5.54
N LEU A 63 -14.84 8.98 -6.27
CA LEU A 63 -15.53 8.39 -7.44
C LEU A 63 -14.58 8.03 -8.59
N LEU A 64 -13.36 8.53 -8.57
CA LEU A 64 -12.34 8.26 -9.59
C LEU A 64 -11.35 7.18 -9.14
N ALA A 65 -11.43 6.69 -7.89
CA ALA A 65 -10.43 5.84 -7.30
C ALA A 65 -10.45 4.43 -7.88
N ASP A 66 -9.37 4.02 -8.55
CA ASP A 66 -9.06 2.62 -8.87
C ASP A 66 -8.15 1.99 -7.81
N GLY A 67 -7.46 2.81 -7.01
CA GLY A 67 -6.63 2.38 -5.89
C GLY A 67 -6.40 3.50 -4.87
N ILE A 68 -6.19 3.14 -3.60
CA ILE A 68 -5.96 4.08 -2.50
C ILE A 68 -4.70 3.69 -1.74
N ILE A 69 -3.84 4.68 -1.45
CA ILE A 69 -2.66 4.50 -0.59
C ILE A 69 -2.73 5.52 0.56
N LEU A 70 -2.79 5.01 1.79
CA LEU A 70 -2.56 5.83 2.98
C LEU A 70 -1.07 5.87 3.28
N THR A 71 -0.51 7.08 3.28
CA THR A 71 0.93 7.32 3.39
C THR A 71 1.38 7.49 4.84
N GLY A 72 2.70 7.39 5.09
CA GLY A 72 3.30 7.68 6.40
C GLY A 72 3.18 9.14 6.80
N GLY A 73 3.44 9.47 8.08
CA GLY A 73 3.37 10.83 8.58
C GLY A 73 3.20 10.96 10.08
N GLU A 74 2.54 12.01 10.48
CA GLU A 74 2.27 12.45 11.84
C GLU A 74 1.47 11.38 12.62
N ASP A 75 1.48 11.43 13.96
CA ASP A 75 0.76 10.47 14.81
C ASP A 75 -0.76 10.60 14.64
N ILE A 76 -1.45 9.48 14.84
CA ILE A 76 -2.92 9.47 14.91
C ILE A 76 -3.36 9.95 16.28
N ASN A 77 -4.40 10.79 16.33
CA ASN A 77 -4.98 11.26 17.58
C ASN A 77 -5.36 10.04 18.47
N PRO A 78 -4.80 9.93 19.70
CA PRO A 78 -5.11 8.82 20.60
C PRO A 78 -6.60 8.66 20.94
N LEU A 79 -7.38 9.73 20.85
CA LEU A 79 -8.84 9.68 21.04
C LEU A 79 -9.56 8.87 19.94
N GLU A 80 -8.95 8.69 18.77
CA GLU A 80 -9.50 7.86 17.68
C GLU A 80 -9.57 6.35 18.04
N TYR A 81 -8.77 5.91 19.03
CA TYR A 81 -8.75 4.55 19.57
C TYR A 81 -8.95 4.50 21.09
N ASN A 82 -9.65 5.51 21.65
CA ASN A 82 -10.04 5.63 23.05
C ASN A 82 -8.87 5.63 24.05
N ASP A 83 -7.68 6.04 23.64
CA ASP A 83 -6.52 6.16 24.51
C ASP A 83 -6.36 7.61 25.01
N THR A 84 -6.67 7.82 26.28
CA THR A 84 -6.49 9.13 26.94
C THR A 84 -5.14 9.25 27.64
N ILE A 85 -4.41 8.15 27.83
CA ILE A 85 -3.16 8.09 28.58
C ILE A 85 -2.00 8.60 27.71
N ASN A 86 -1.96 8.15 26.45
CA ASN A 86 -0.87 8.40 25.53
C ASN A 86 -0.94 9.76 24.80
N ILE A 87 -1.95 10.59 25.08
CA ILE A 87 -2.04 11.97 24.53
C ILE A 87 -0.75 12.79 24.82
N LYS A 88 -0.11 12.55 25.96
CA LYS A 88 1.09 13.29 26.40
C LYS A 88 2.36 12.88 25.68
N VAL A 89 2.42 11.65 25.15
CA VAL A 89 3.59 11.10 24.44
C VAL A 89 3.42 11.11 22.94
N CYS A 90 2.19 11.40 22.47
CA CYS A 90 1.85 11.57 21.08
C CYS A 90 2.60 12.80 20.49
N GLY A 91 3.13 12.64 19.30
CA GLY A 91 3.72 13.73 18.53
C GLY A 91 2.66 14.69 17.96
N PRO A 92 3.02 15.53 16.99
CA PRO A 92 2.06 16.42 16.33
C PRO A 92 0.90 15.64 15.69
N ILE A 93 -0.34 16.09 15.96
CA ILE A 93 -1.57 15.50 15.43
C ILE A 93 -2.11 16.37 14.30
N ASP A 94 -2.44 15.76 13.17
CA ASP A 94 -3.18 16.39 12.07
C ASP A 94 -4.63 15.84 12.03
N TYR A 95 -5.53 16.48 12.77
CA TYR A 95 -6.95 16.09 12.87
C TYR A 95 -7.66 16.04 11.52
N ARG A 96 -7.29 16.94 10.59
CA ARG A 96 -7.83 16.93 9.24
C ARG A 96 -7.41 15.65 8.50
N ARG A 97 -6.18 15.24 8.70
CA ARG A 97 -5.63 14.02 8.09
C ARG A 97 -6.25 12.77 8.70
N ASP A 98 -6.50 12.73 10.01
CA ASP A 98 -7.21 11.62 10.66
C ASP A 98 -8.59 11.42 10.03
N THR A 99 -9.38 12.50 9.90
CA THR A 99 -10.70 12.47 9.27
C THR A 99 -10.62 12.04 7.80
N LEU A 100 -9.67 12.59 7.04
CA LEU A 100 -9.48 12.29 5.63
C LEU A 100 -9.12 10.79 5.44
N GLU A 101 -8.12 10.30 6.15
CA GLU A 101 -7.63 8.93 5.98
C GLU A 101 -8.65 7.89 6.44
N ARG A 102 -9.40 8.16 7.52
CA ARG A 102 -10.53 7.32 7.91
C ARG A 102 -11.59 7.25 6.80
N LYS A 103 -11.88 8.38 6.14
CA LYS A 103 -12.83 8.42 5.02
C LYS A 103 -12.31 7.63 3.81
N LEU A 104 -11.03 7.78 3.45
CA LEU A 104 -10.40 7.02 2.37
C LEU A 104 -10.41 5.52 2.64
N PHE A 105 -10.08 5.11 3.87
CA PHE A 105 -10.13 3.72 4.31
C PHE A 105 -11.54 3.12 4.21
N ASN A 106 -12.54 3.80 4.79
CA ASN A 106 -13.93 3.34 4.76
C ASN A 106 -14.44 3.20 3.33
N TYR A 107 -14.14 4.17 2.45
CA TYR A 107 -14.52 4.09 1.05
C TYR A 107 -13.86 2.90 0.33
N SER A 108 -12.58 2.65 0.58
CA SER A 108 -11.90 1.46 0.06
C SER A 108 -12.58 0.17 0.53
N LEU A 109 -12.87 0.08 1.82
CA LEU A 109 -13.50 -1.10 2.43
C LEU A 109 -14.90 -1.37 1.85
N GLU A 110 -15.74 -0.34 1.77
CA GLU A 110 -17.13 -0.43 1.30
C GLU A 110 -17.25 -0.73 -0.20
N ASN A 111 -16.30 -0.25 -1.01
CA ASN A 111 -16.34 -0.36 -2.46
C ASN A 111 -15.32 -1.37 -3.01
N ASN A 112 -14.63 -2.10 -2.14
CA ASN A 112 -13.59 -3.08 -2.50
C ASN A 112 -12.49 -2.48 -3.41
N ILE A 113 -12.11 -1.22 -3.17
CA ILE A 113 -11.04 -0.53 -3.90
C ILE A 113 -9.69 -0.99 -3.36
N PRO A 114 -8.77 -1.51 -4.20
CA PRO A 114 -7.43 -1.91 -3.78
C PRO A 114 -6.72 -0.88 -2.90
N PHE A 115 -6.11 -1.35 -1.80
CA PHE A 115 -5.60 -0.48 -0.75
C PHE A 115 -4.21 -0.89 -0.27
N ILE A 116 -3.36 0.12 -0.04
CA ILE A 116 -2.09 -0.02 0.69
C ILE A 116 -2.05 0.99 1.85
N GLY A 117 -1.72 0.50 3.06
CA GLY A 117 -1.39 1.34 4.21
C GLY A 117 0.12 1.31 4.50
N ILE A 118 0.78 2.47 4.60
CA ILE A 118 2.21 2.57 4.87
C ILE A 118 2.44 3.35 6.15
N CYS A 119 3.17 2.76 7.12
CA CYS A 119 3.51 3.34 8.42
C CYS A 119 2.23 3.85 9.13
N ARG A 120 1.99 5.15 9.16
CA ARG A 120 0.74 5.74 9.66
C ARG A 120 -0.51 5.13 8.99
N GLY A 121 -0.42 4.81 7.68
CA GLY A 121 -1.54 4.18 6.95
C GLY A 121 -1.88 2.77 7.46
N MET A 122 -0.90 1.97 7.91
CA MET A 122 -1.13 0.70 8.59
C MET A 122 -1.81 0.90 9.95
N GLN A 123 -1.35 1.90 10.69
CA GLN A 123 -1.94 2.26 11.99
C GLN A 123 -3.40 2.71 11.81
N MET A 124 -3.70 3.56 10.81
CA MET A 124 -5.06 4.00 10.50
C MET A 124 -5.94 2.82 10.07
N MET A 125 -5.45 1.88 9.29
CA MET A 125 -6.19 0.67 8.93
C MET A 125 -6.65 -0.10 10.19
N ASN A 126 -5.75 -0.29 11.16
CA ASN A 126 -6.07 -0.97 12.41
C ASN A 126 -7.08 -0.17 13.26
N VAL A 127 -6.82 1.11 13.48
CA VAL A 127 -7.68 2.01 14.29
C VAL A 127 -9.07 2.15 13.68
N ALA A 128 -9.17 2.36 12.36
CA ALA A 128 -10.44 2.45 11.67
C ALA A 128 -11.23 1.13 11.68
N SER A 129 -10.55 0.00 11.85
CA SER A 129 -11.15 -1.33 12.01
C SER A 129 -11.47 -1.69 13.47
N GLY A 130 -11.19 -0.81 14.44
CA GLY A 130 -11.49 -0.99 15.87
C GLY A 130 -10.33 -1.52 16.72
N GLY A 131 -9.11 -1.54 16.20
CA GLY A 131 -7.89 -1.85 16.95
C GLY A 131 -7.31 -0.63 17.66
N THR A 132 -6.20 -0.83 18.39
CA THR A 132 -5.49 0.20 19.14
C THR A 132 -4.01 0.27 18.78
N LEU A 133 -3.31 1.30 19.29
CA LEU A 133 -1.88 1.51 19.05
C LEU A 133 -1.11 1.53 20.38
N TYR A 134 0.17 1.16 20.33
CA TYR A 134 1.15 1.59 21.31
C TYR A 134 1.39 3.10 21.13
N GLY A 135 1.33 3.85 22.20
CA GLY A 135 1.54 5.30 22.17
C GLY A 135 3.00 5.69 22.02
N ASP A 136 3.90 4.89 22.63
CA ASP A 136 5.35 5.06 22.52
C ASP A 136 6.06 3.72 22.73
N LEU A 137 6.59 3.14 21.67
CA LEU A 137 7.23 1.81 21.68
C LEU A 137 8.40 1.71 22.69
N PRO A 138 9.34 2.69 22.77
CA PRO A 138 10.40 2.63 23.75
C PRO A 138 9.89 2.50 25.20
N THR A 139 8.81 3.17 25.53
CA THR A 139 8.23 3.18 26.86
C THR A 139 7.44 1.89 27.13
N GLU A 140 6.68 1.38 26.16
CA GLU A 140 5.75 0.26 26.35
C GLU A 140 6.37 -1.11 26.04
N LEU A 141 7.28 -1.20 25.04
CA LEU A 141 7.95 -2.45 24.62
C LEU A 141 9.45 -2.48 24.97
N GLY A 142 10.04 -1.31 25.31
CA GLY A 142 11.48 -1.16 25.52
C GLY A 142 12.28 -1.02 24.22
N ASN A 143 13.60 -1.16 24.31
CA ASN A 143 14.54 -0.88 23.21
C ASN A 143 15.23 -2.15 22.66
N LYS A 144 14.59 -3.30 22.73
CA LYS A 144 15.14 -4.55 22.17
C LYS A 144 15.28 -4.46 20.65
N VAL A 145 14.33 -3.82 19.99
CA VAL A 145 14.40 -3.40 18.59
C VAL A 145 14.30 -1.88 18.54
N ILE A 146 15.13 -1.26 17.74
CA ILE A 146 15.08 0.20 17.54
C ILE A 146 14.22 0.49 16.33
N HIS A 147 13.06 1.12 16.54
CA HIS A 147 12.10 1.50 15.49
C HIS A 147 12.25 2.95 15.02
N ARG A 148 12.90 3.79 15.84
CA ARG A 148 13.14 5.20 15.54
C ARG A 148 14.42 5.71 16.21
N ASN A 149 15.19 6.51 15.47
CA ASN A 149 16.34 7.26 15.98
C ASN A 149 16.46 8.59 15.19
N ASN A 150 17.55 9.33 15.36
CA ASN A 150 17.84 10.61 14.66
C ASN A 150 18.17 10.44 13.15
N GLY A 151 17.64 9.42 12.51
CA GLY A 151 17.85 9.09 11.09
C GLY A 151 17.13 7.83 10.71
N GLU A 152 17.47 7.28 9.57
CA GLU A 152 16.98 5.96 9.14
C GLU A 152 17.49 4.88 10.07
N VAL A 153 16.59 4.02 10.50
CA VAL A 153 16.89 2.80 11.25
C VAL A 153 16.55 1.62 10.36
N MET A 154 17.34 0.56 10.46
CA MET A 154 17.07 -0.72 9.81
C MET A 154 16.93 -1.80 10.88
N HIS A 155 15.90 -2.64 10.78
CA HIS A 155 15.75 -3.83 11.61
C HIS A 155 15.21 -5.01 10.82
N GLU A 156 15.37 -6.19 11.39
CA GLU A 156 14.84 -7.42 10.78
C GLU A 156 13.40 -7.66 11.22
N ILE A 157 12.62 -8.16 10.27
CA ILE A 157 11.27 -8.68 10.47
C ILE A 157 11.18 -10.12 10.02
N VAL A 158 10.30 -10.89 10.65
CA VAL A 158 10.08 -12.31 10.33
C VAL A 158 8.63 -12.51 9.91
N THR A 159 8.43 -13.17 8.77
CA THR A 159 7.08 -13.49 8.28
C THR A 159 6.42 -14.55 9.16
N GLN A 160 5.11 -14.45 9.31
CA GLN A 160 4.30 -15.42 10.03
C GLN A 160 3.73 -16.45 9.05
N ASN A 161 4.04 -17.72 9.25
CA ASN A 161 3.73 -18.81 8.31
C ASN A 161 2.27 -19.34 8.36
N GLN A 162 1.32 -18.57 8.88
CA GLN A 162 -0.06 -19.06 9.05
C GLN A 162 -0.85 -19.13 7.74
N ASN A 163 -0.52 -18.28 6.75
CA ASN A 163 -1.18 -18.27 5.45
C ASN A 163 -0.23 -17.80 4.35
N SER A 164 0.23 -18.73 3.52
CA SER A 164 1.17 -18.46 2.42
C SER A 164 0.61 -17.47 1.38
N TYR A 165 -0.70 -17.46 1.16
CA TYR A 165 -1.35 -16.53 0.26
C TYR A 165 -1.24 -15.10 0.79
N TYR A 166 -1.57 -14.85 2.07
CA TYR A 166 -1.45 -13.52 2.68
C TYR A 166 -0.01 -13.02 2.68
N LYS A 167 0.95 -13.90 3.00
CA LYS A 167 2.37 -13.58 2.89
C LYS A 167 2.74 -13.12 1.47
N SER A 168 2.28 -13.83 0.44
CA SER A 168 2.62 -13.56 -0.96
C SER A 168 2.10 -12.23 -1.51
N LEU A 169 1.14 -11.58 -0.84
CA LEU A 169 0.65 -10.25 -1.21
C LEU A 169 1.67 -9.14 -0.92
N ILE A 170 2.60 -9.38 0.03
CA ILE A 170 3.58 -8.39 0.48
C ILE A 170 5.02 -8.87 0.22
N PHE A 171 5.31 -10.14 0.48
CA PHE A 171 6.67 -10.70 0.49
C PHE A 171 6.89 -11.72 -0.62
N PRO A 172 8.12 -11.82 -1.17
CA PRO A 172 8.51 -12.94 -2.02
C PRO A 172 8.43 -14.25 -1.23
N ALA A 173 8.09 -15.34 -1.93
CA ALA A 173 7.72 -16.62 -1.31
C ALA A 173 8.86 -17.33 -0.56
N GLU A 174 10.11 -17.16 -1.03
CA GLU A 174 11.25 -18.00 -0.67
C GLU A 174 12.02 -17.55 0.57
N ILE A 175 11.68 -16.41 1.15
CA ILE A 175 12.40 -15.78 2.27
C ILE A 175 11.43 -15.52 3.41
N ASP A 176 11.86 -15.74 4.64
CA ASP A 176 11.06 -15.51 5.85
C ASP A 176 11.57 -14.34 6.70
N THR A 177 12.80 -13.91 6.51
CA THR A 177 13.41 -12.80 7.26
C THR A 177 13.84 -11.70 6.29
N PHE A 178 13.45 -10.46 6.59
CA PHE A 178 13.73 -9.30 5.76
C PHE A 178 14.29 -8.16 6.59
N LEU A 179 15.26 -7.45 6.04
CA LEU A 179 15.75 -6.19 6.59
C LEU A 179 14.91 -5.04 6.02
N VAL A 180 14.27 -4.25 6.90
CA VAL A 180 13.39 -3.13 6.53
C VAL A 180 13.81 -1.84 7.21
N ASN A 181 13.45 -0.72 6.61
CA ASN A 181 13.67 0.62 7.17
C ASN A 181 12.57 1.00 8.18
N SER A 182 12.86 1.92 9.08
CA SER A 182 11.92 2.32 10.14
C SER A 182 12.12 3.77 10.58
N TRP A 183 10.99 4.46 10.87
CA TRP A 183 10.94 5.82 11.41
C TRP A 183 9.80 6.04 12.40
N HIS A 184 9.20 5.00 12.96
CA HIS A 184 8.01 5.11 13.79
C HIS A 184 8.34 4.86 15.28
N HIS A 185 7.63 5.52 16.18
CA HIS A 185 7.67 5.28 17.61
C HIS A 185 6.33 4.76 18.14
N GLN A 186 5.32 4.64 17.27
CA GLN A 186 4.03 4.02 17.53
C GLN A 186 3.89 2.77 16.66
N GLY A 187 2.96 1.87 17.03
CA GLY A 187 2.68 0.66 16.27
C GLY A 187 1.40 -0.02 16.75
N LEU A 188 0.97 -1.06 16.04
CA LEU A 188 -0.25 -1.77 16.37
C LEU A 188 -0.14 -2.50 17.72
N LYS A 189 -1.15 -2.33 18.60
CA LYS A 189 -1.25 -2.98 19.92
C LYS A 189 -2.33 -4.06 19.91
N ASP A 190 -3.60 -3.68 20.02
CA ASP A 190 -4.71 -4.60 19.86
C ASP A 190 -5.09 -4.64 18.37
N ILE A 191 -5.09 -5.82 17.80
CA ILE A 191 -5.35 -6.02 16.38
C ILE A 191 -6.85 -6.21 16.17
N ALA A 192 -7.42 -5.46 15.23
CA ALA A 192 -8.82 -5.63 14.84
C ALA A 192 -9.08 -7.04 14.28
N ASN A 193 -10.26 -7.62 14.58
CA ASN A 193 -10.57 -9.03 14.31
C ASN A 193 -10.48 -9.44 12.83
N ASN A 194 -10.62 -8.48 11.91
CA ASN A 194 -10.60 -8.69 10.48
C ASN A 194 -9.21 -8.49 9.85
N ILE A 195 -8.18 -8.24 10.66
CA ILE A 195 -6.80 -8.03 10.23
C ILE A 195 -5.93 -9.24 10.60
N GLN A 196 -5.16 -9.72 9.63
CA GLN A 196 -4.21 -10.82 9.80
C GLN A 196 -2.78 -10.26 9.78
N ILE A 197 -2.00 -10.56 10.82
CA ILE A 197 -0.59 -10.17 10.88
C ILE A 197 0.25 -11.17 10.10
N VAL A 198 1.03 -10.67 9.13
CA VAL A 198 1.85 -11.51 8.24
C VAL A 198 3.36 -11.37 8.47
N ALA A 199 3.80 -10.34 9.20
CA ALA A 199 5.19 -10.23 9.66
C ALA A 199 5.26 -9.47 11.00
N LYS A 200 6.32 -9.77 11.78
CA LYS A 200 6.63 -9.12 13.06
C LYS A 200 8.13 -8.87 13.17
N SER A 201 8.50 -7.83 13.90
CA SER A 201 9.87 -7.62 14.38
C SER A 201 10.20 -8.56 15.56
N PHE A 202 11.47 -8.64 15.95
CA PHE A 202 11.93 -9.56 17.01
C PHE A 202 11.46 -9.21 18.42
N ASP A 203 10.90 -8.04 18.64
CA ASP A 203 10.21 -7.65 19.89
C ASP A 203 8.72 -7.99 19.87
N GLY A 204 8.23 -8.54 18.75
CA GLY A 204 6.85 -9.00 18.58
C GLY A 204 5.91 -7.96 17.97
N LEU A 205 6.38 -6.75 17.66
CA LEU A 205 5.57 -5.71 17.04
C LEU A 205 5.11 -6.12 15.64
N PRO A 206 3.83 -5.97 15.27
CA PRO A 206 3.34 -6.14 13.92
C PRO A 206 3.99 -5.17 12.93
N GLU A 207 4.55 -5.72 11.85
CA GLU A 207 5.26 -4.96 10.81
C GLU A 207 4.59 -5.07 9.43
N ALA A 208 3.74 -6.09 9.25
CA ALA A 208 2.93 -6.24 8.04
C ALA A 208 1.60 -6.93 8.36
N ALA A 209 0.55 -6.46 7.74
CA ALA A 209 -0.81 -6.90 7.93
C ALA A 209 -1.60 -6.94 6.63
N VAL A 210 -2.61 -7.79 6.58
CA VAL A 210 -3.58 -7.85 5.48
C VAL A 210 -4.99 -7.90 6.05
N MET A 211 -5.96 -7.33 5.35
CA MET A 211 -7.37 -7.53 5.62
C MET A 211 -7.76 -8.95 5.19
N ASP A 212 -8.63 -9.60 5.95
CA ASP A 212 -9.20 -10.89 5.54
C ASP A 212 -9.79 -10.79 4.13
N THR A 213 -9.34 -11.66 3.22
CA THR A 213 -9.73 -11.61 1.81
C THR A 213 -11.17 -12.00 1.55
N SER A 214 -11.87 -12.54 2.53
CA SER A 214 -13.33 -12.70 2.49
C SER A 214 -14.07 -11.36 2.66
N ILE A 215 -13.39 -10.34 3.21
CA ILE A 215 -13.93 -9.00 3.45
C ILE A 215 -13.48 -8.03 2.36
N HIS A 216 -12.20 -8.07 1.97
CA HIS A 216 -11.64 -7.17 0.96
C HIS A 216 -10.61 -7.87 0.08
N SER A 217 -10.76 -7.78 -1.24
CA SER A 217 -9.98 -8.56 -2.21
C SER A 217 -8.48 -8.25 -2.23
N PHE A 218 -8.09 -6.99 -1.95
CA PHE A 218 -6.69 -6.55 -1.86
C PHE A 218 -6.54 -5.36 -0.93
N MET A 219 -6.29 -5.61 0.33
CA MET A 219 -5.99 -4.57 1.33
C MET A 219 -4.81 -5.02 2.18
N ILE A 220 -3.65 -4.40 1.97
CA ILE A 220 -2.39 -4.73 2.62
C ILE A 220 -1.83 -3.51 3.34
N ALA A 221 -1.04 -3.73 4.39
CA ALA A 221 -0.39 -2.64 5.10
C ALA A 221 0.96 -3.07 5.69
N VAL A 222 1.90 -2.12 5.76
CA VAL A 222 3.23 -2.31 6.33
C VAL A 222 3.63 -1.15 7.22
N GLN A 223 4.39 -1.42 8.28
CA GLN A 223 4.85 -0.40 9.22
C GLN A 223 6.12 0.30 8.72
N PHE A 224 6.92 -0.40 7.91
CA PHE A 224 8.07 0.15 7.21
C PHE A 224 7.69 0.93 5.93
N HIS A 225 8.68 1.50 5.25
CA HIS A 225 8.49 2.38 4.08
C HIS A 225 9.00 1.73 2.79
N PRO A 226 8.17 0.97 2.04
CA PRO A 226 8.59 0.33 0.79
C PRO A 226 8.98 1.36 -0.28
N GLU A 227 8.39 2.56 -0.27
CA GLU A 227 8.67 3.66 -1.20
C GLU A 227 10.07 4.30 -0.99
N ARG A 228 10.76 3.93 0.10
CA ARG A 228 12.12 4.40 0.42
C ARG A 228 13.17 3.28 0.30
N LEU A 229 12.74 2.05 0.08
CA LEU A 229 13.65 0.94 -0.19
C LEU A 229 14.29 1.10 -1.58
N PRO A 230 15.45 0.51 -1.82
CA PRO A 230 16.06 0.55 -3.15
C PRO A 230 15.09 0.10 -4.25
N ALA A 231 15.14 0.72 -5.44
CA ALA A 231 14.19 0.47 -6.53
C ALA A 231 14.07 -1.00 -6.96
N LYS A 232 15.10 -1.82 -6.72
CA LYS A 232 15.11 -3.27 -6.99
C LYS A 232 14.79 -4.13 -5.78
N ASN A 233 14.36 -3.53 -4.66
CA ASN A 233 14.01 -4.30 -3.47
C ASN A 233 12.80 -5.20 -3.76
N SER A 234 12.93 -6.47 -3.40
CA SER A 234 11.92 -7.50 -3.73
C SER A 234 10.58 -7.27 -3.05
N ILE A 235 10.54 -6.72 -1.82
CA ILE A 235 9.30 -6.40 -1.11
C ILE A 235 8.58 -5.25 -1.84
N ALA A 236 9.30 -4.14 -2.08
CA ALA A 236 8.73 -2.97 -2.75
C ALA A 236 8.16 -3.31 -4.13
N LEU A 237 8.87 -4.15 -4.90
CA LEU A 237 8.42 -4.65 -6.20
C LEU A 237 7.22 -5.59 -6.10
N THR A 238 7.20 -6.51 -5.11
CA THR A 238 6.08 -7.44 -4.90
C THR A 238 4.81 -6.68 -4.56
N MET A 239 4.87 -5.73 -3.62
CA MET A 239 3.74 -4.91 -3.22
C MET A 239 3.20 -4.07 -4.39
N ARG A 240 4.09 -3.36 -5.10
CA ARG A 240 3.70 -2.56 -6.29
C ARG A 240 3.03 -3.42 -7.35
N LYS A 241 3.63 -4.57 -7.70
CA LYS A 241 3.08 -5.50 -8.69
C LYS A 241 1.72 -6.05 -8.27
N GLY A 242 1.57 -6.46 -7.01
CA GLY A 242 0.30 -6.96 -6.46
C GLY A 242 -0.79 -5.90 -6.53
N PHE A 243 -0.49 -4.66 -6.15
CA PHE A 243 -1.40 -3.54 -6.21
C PHE A 243 -1.82 -3.21 -7.65
N PHE A 244 -0.88 -3.11 -8.59
CA PHE A 244 -1.17 -2.87 -10.00
C PHE A 244 -2.01 -3.99 -10.61
N ASN A 245 -1.68 -5.24 -10.34
CA ASN A 245 -2.51 -6.37 -10.77
C ASN A 245 -3.94 -6.30 -10.23
N SER A 246 -4.15 -5.65 -9.09
CA SER A 246 -5.49 -5.50 -8.50
C SER A 246 -6.29 -4.36 -9.10
N ILE A 247 -5.64 -3.28 -9.57
CA ILE A 247 -6.32 -2.13 -10.18
C ILE A 247 -6.52 -2.26 -11.70
N PHE A 248 -5.74 -3.12 -12.38
CA PHE A 248 -5.84 -3.37 -13.83
C PHE A 248 -6.59 -4.67 -14.20
N LYS A 249 -7.39 -5.18 -13.28
CA LYS A 249 -8.21 -6.39 -13.51
C LYS A 249 -9.35 -6.16 -14.48
#